data_af80497eb4f1fcb313059837ee1b6ce1
#
_entry.id   af80497eb4f1fcb313059837ee1b6ce1
#
_cell.length_a   1.000
_cell.length_b   1.000
_cell.length_c   1.000
_cell.angle_alpha   90.00
_cell.angle_beta   90.00
_cell.angle_gamma   90.00
#
_symmetry.space_group_name_H-M   'P 1'
#
loop_
_entity.id
_entity.type
_entity.pdbx_description
1 polymer ?
#
loop_
_entity_poly.entity_id
_entity_poly.type
_entity_poly.pdbx_seq_one_letter_code
_entity_poly.pdbx_strand_id
1 'polypeptide(L)'
;MQTLTITQPDDMHLHLRDGDALRAVLPFTARQMGRAVIMPNLKPPVVSVADALAYKQRIIAALPEGSTFEPLMTLYLTDKATPELVREAKAAGIVAFKLYPAGATTNSDSGVTDLFKLLPVLHEIAAQDMRFLVHGEVTDSDIDIFDREAAFIERVMKPVLAQVPNLKVVF
;
A
#
# COMPACT_ATOMS: atom_id res chain seq x y z
N MET A 1 -27.45 7.45 -30.10
CA MET A 1 -26.37 7.06 -29.18
C MET A 1 -26.90 7.19 -27.75
N GLN A 2 -26.75 6.17 -26.91
CA GLN A 2 -27.06 6.30 -25.49
C GLN A 2 -25.81 6.80 -24.77
N THR A 3 -25.98 7.79 -23.90
CA THR A 3 -24.87 8.35 -23.08
C THR A 3 -25.09 7.95 -21.64
N LEU A 4 -24.03 7.41 -21.00
CA LEU A 4 -24.00 7.11 -19.58
C LEU A 4 -23.05 8.10 -18.89
N THR A 5 -23.53 8.78 -17.85
CA THR A 5 -22.72 9.65 -17.00
C THR A 5 -22.49 8.98 -15.68
N ILE A 6 -21.23 8.85 -15.26
CA ILE A 6 -20.82 8.27 -13.97
C ILE A 6 -19.87 9.24 -13.27
N THR A 7 -19.77 9.10 -11.93
CA THR A 7 -18.70 9.75 -11.16
C THR A 7 -17.36 9.20 -11.61
N GLN A 8 -16.34 10.07 -11.73
CA GLN A 8 -14.99 9.63 -12.06
C GLN A 8 -14.50 8.65 -10.99
N PRO A 9 -14.07 7.43 -11.37
CA PRO A 9 -13.65 6.42 -10.40
C PRO A 9 -12.28 6.71 -9.81
N ASP A 10 -12.00 6.07 -8.66
CA ASP A 10 -10.69 6.01 -8.03
C ASP A 10 -10.13 4.58 -8.16
N ASP A 11 -8.81 4.44 -8.27
CA ASP A 11 -8.11 3.15 -8.24
C ASP A 11 -7.51 2.93 -6.84
N MET A 12 -7.99 1.93 -6.11
CA MET A 12 -7.55 1.68 -4.73
C MET A 12 -6.32 0.76 -4.63
N HIS A 13 -5.72 0.32 -5.76
CA HIS A 13 -4.54 -0.55 -5.75
C HIS A 13 -3.71 -0.43 -7.05
N LEU A 14 -2.88 0.60 -7.17
CA LEU A 14 -2.15 0.89 -8.41
C LEU A 14 -0.63 0.68 -8.26
N HIS A 15 -0.06 -0.12 -9.15
CA HIS A 15 1.39 -0.28 -9.32
C HIS A 15 1.89 0.53 -10.51
N LEU A 16 2.40 1.72 -10.29
CA LEU A 16 2.98 2.57 -11.36
C LEU A 16 4.43 2.22 -11.69
N ARG A 17 5.13 1.51 -10.79
CA ARG A 17 6.59 1.31 -10.89
C ARG A 17 7.34 2.65 -10.87
N ASP A 18 8.51 2.73 -11.53
CA ASP A 18 9.31 3.96 -11.59
C ASP A 18 9.99 4.09 -12.97
N GLY A 19 10.64 5.21 -13.23
CA GLY A 19 11.42 5.46 -14.45
C GLY A 19 10.58 5.36 -15.73
N ASP A 20 11.05 4.59 -16.71
CA ASP A 20 10.38 4.42 -18.01
C ASP A 20 9.03 3.71 -17.90
N ALA A 21 8.92 2.73 -17.01
CA ALA A 21 7.66 2.04 -16.76
C ALA A 21 6.59 3.00 -16.23
N LEU A 22 6.94 3.88 -15.28
CA LEU A 22 6.03 4.93 -14.77
C LEU A 22 5.53 5.80 -15.93
N ARG A 23 6.44 6.31 -16.76
CA ARG A 23 6.09 7.18 -17.90
C ARG A 23 5.18 6.49 -18.91
N ALA A 24 5.39 5.19 -19.11
CA ALA A 24 4.61 4.40 -20.06
C ALA A 24 3.18 4.13 -19.58
N VAL A 25 2.97 3.84 -18.29
CA VAL A 25 1.66 3.37 -17.78
C VAL A 25 0.80 4.49 -17.18
N LEU A 26 1.41 5.53 -16.59
CA LEU A 26 0.70 6.61 -15.90
C LEU A 26 -0.40 7.30 -16.75
N PRO A 27 -0.18 7.61 -18.04
CA PRO A 27 -1.19 8.30 -18.85
C PRO A 27 -2.51 7.51 -19.00
N PHE A 28 -2.45 6.18 -18.96
CA PHE A 28 -3.65 5.34 -19.07
C PHE A 28 -4.54 5.45 -17.83
N THR A 29 -3.93 5.43 -16.64
CA THR A 29 -4.65 5.62 -15.38
C THR A 29 -5.13 7.05 -15.21
N ALA A 30 -4.25 8.04 -15.42
CA ALA A 30 -4.54 9.46 -15.21
C ALA A 30 -5.69 9.97 -16.09
N ARG A 31 -5.93 9.34 -17.25
CA ARG A 31 -7.05 9.68 -18.14
C ARG A 31 -8.41 9.20 -17.61
N GLN A 32 -8.42 8.12 -16.81
CA GLN A 32 -9.64 7.44 -16.39
C GLN A 32 -9.98 7.68 -14.92
N MET A 33 -8.97 7.67 -14.06
CA MET A 33 -9.13 7.74 -12.61
C MET A 33 -8.91 9.16 -12.08
N GLY A 34 -9.69 9.56 -11.08
CA GLY A 34 -9.49 10.82 -10.37
C GLY A 34 -8.32 10.74 -9.40
N ARG A 35 -8.25 9.63 -8.66
CA ARG A 35 -7.21 9.35 -7.67
C ARG A 35 -6.77 7.89 -7.76
N ALA A 36 -5.57 7.60 -7.24
CA ALA A 36 -5.18 6.20 -7.01
C ALA A 36 -4.32 6.04 -5.76
N VAL A 37 -4.50 4.91 -5.07
CA VAL A 37 -3.63 4.47 -3.98
C VAL A 37 -2.40 3.80 -4.57
N ILE A 38 -1.25 4.45 -4.42
CA ILE A 38 0.00 4.05 -5.06
C ILE A 38 0.74 3.02 -4.21
N MET A 39 0.99 1.85 -4.77
CA MET A 39 1.70 0.78 -4.09
C MET A 39 3.20 1.07 -3.97
N PRO A 40 3.80 0.79 -2.79
CA PRO A 40 5.13 1.26 -2.45
C PRO A 40 6.26 0.27 -2.78
N ASN A 41 5.97 -0.88 -3.41
CA ASN A 41 6.93 -1.96 -3.67
C ASN A 41 7.81 -1.70 -4.89
N LEU A 42 8.58 -0.63 -4.85
CA LEU A 42 9.64 -0.31 -5.80
C LEU A 42 10.95 -1.06 -5.46
N LYS A 43 12.00 -0.79 -6.20
CA LYS A 43 13.40 -1.16 -5.90
C LYS A 43 14.29 0.09 -5.94
N PRO A 44 14.70 0.60 -4.76
CA PRO A 44 14.34 0.19 -3.40
C PRO A 44 12.87 0.48 -3.03
N PRO A 45 12.28 -0.19 -2.03
CA PRO A 45 10.92 0.07 -1.59
C PRO A 45 10.77 1.44 -0.92
N VAL A 46 9.56 1.99 -0.96
CA VAL A 46 9.22 3.29 -0.36
C VAL A 46 8.95 3.09 1.14
N VAL A 47 9.95 3.28 1.97
CA VAL A 47 9.90 2.93 3.42
C VAL A 47 9.88 4.15 4.34
N SER A 48 10.14 5.35 3.81
CA SER A 48 10.14 6.60 4.57
C SER A 48 9.22 7.65 3.97
N VAL A 49 8.88 8.66 4.77
CA VAL A 49 8.10 9.82 4.29
C VAL A 49 8.85 10.53 3.16
N ALA A 50 10.16 10.70 3.29
CA ALA A 50 10.99 11.35 2.27
C ALA A 50 10.92 10.59 0.93
N ASP A 51 11.02 9.25 0.96
CA ASP A 51 10.91 8.41 -0.24
C ASP A 51 9.53 8.55 -0.89
N ALA A 52 8.46 8.56 -0.08
CA ALA A 52 7.09 8.69 -0.57
C ALA A 52 6.86 10.05 -1.24
N LEU A 53 7.33 11.13 -0.64
CA LEU A 53 7.22 12.47 -1.22
C LEU A 53 8.07 12.61 -2.49
N ALA A 54 9.28 12.05 -2.52
CA ALA A 54 10.11 12.03 -3.71
C ALA A 54 9.45 11.21 -4.84
N TYR A 55 8.83 10.07 -4.52
CA TYR A 55 8.07 9.28 -5.49
C TYR A 55 6.85 10.04 -6.01
N LYS A 56 6.08 10.69 -5.11
CA LYS A 56 4.96 11.56 -5.49
C LYS A 56 5.38 12.64 -6.49
N GLN A 57 6.53 13.29 -6.27
CA GLN A 57 7.05 14.31 -7.19
C GLN A 57 7.38 13.72 -8.57
N ARG A 58 7.96 12.50 -8.64
CA ARG A 58 8.22 11.84 -9.92
C ARG A 58 6.93 11.50 -10.68
N ILE A 59 5.88 11.06 -9.95
CA ILE A 59 4.57 10.80 -10.54
C ILE A 59 3.98 12.10 -11.10
N ILE A 60 3.96 13.17 -10.30
CA ILE A 60 3.40 14.47 -10.72
C ILE A 60 4.15 15.01 -11.95
N ALA A 61 5.48 14.92 -11.97
CA ALA A 61 6.29 15.38 -13.09
C ALA A 61 6.07 14.58 -14.38
N ALA A 62 5.55 13.35 -14.28
CA ALA A 62 5.25 12.48 -15.42
C ALA A 62 3.79 12.54 -15.89
N LEU A 63 2.92 13.30 -15.20
CA LEU A 63 1.52 13.44 -15.59
C LEU A 63 1.39 14.17 -16.94
N PRO A 64 0.42 13.77 -17.78
CA PRO A 64 0.05 14.54 -18.96
C PRO A 64 -0.35 15.98 -18.59
N GLU A 65 -0.08 16.92 -19.49
CA GLU A 65 -0.50 18.31 -19.33
C GLU A 65 -2.01 18.41 -19.09
N GLY A 66 -2.41 19.24 -18.11
CA GLY A 66 -3.82 19.43 -17.72
C GLY A 66 -4.43 18.29 -16.91
N SER A 67 -3.68 17.26 -16.55
CA SER A 67 -4.18 16.16 -15.70
C SER A 67 -4.49 16.64 -14.29
N THR A 68 -5.65 16.22 -13.76
CA THR A 68 -6.09 16.46 -12.37
C THR A 68 -5.94 15.22 -11.50
N PHE A 69 -5.26 14.18 -11.98
CA PHE A 69 -5.03 12.94 -11.25
C PHE A 69 -4.25 13.17 -9.96
N GLU A 70 -4.75 12.60 -8.85
CA GLU A 70 -4.13 12.72 -7.54
C GLU A 70 -3.54 11.38 -7.06
N PRO A 71 -2.20 11.25 -6.91
CA PRO A 71 -1.59 10.07 -6.32
C PRO A 71 -1.69 10.11 -4.78
N LEU A 72 -2.33 9.09 -4.21
CA LEU A 72 -2.44 8.85 -2.77
C LEU A 72 -1.31 7.92 -2.34
N MET A 73 -0.31 8.48 -1.66
CA MET A 73 0.92 7.75 -1.35
C MET A 73 0.76 6.82 -0.16
N THR A 74 1.47 5.68 -0.21
CA THR A 74 1.55 4.69 0.87
C THR A 74 2.99 4.41 1.25
N LEU A 75 3.22 3.89 2.46
CA LEU A 75 4.51 3.38 2.89
C LEU A 75 4.52 1.84 2.89
N TYR A 76 5.66 1.31 2.51
CA TYR A 76 5.98 -0.11 2.61
C TYR A 76 6.28 -0.46 4.07
N LEU A 77 5.48 -1.34 4.67
CA LEU A 77 5.72 -1.80 6.03
C LEU A 77 6.89 -2.79 6.07
N THR A 78 7.83 -2.55 6.94
CA THR A 78 9.00 -3.41 7.20
C THR A 78 9.10 -3.75 8.67
N ASP A 79 9.92 -4.74 9.03
CA ASP A 79 10.22 -5.09 10.43
C ASP A 79 10.85 -3.94 11.24
N LYS A 80 11.33 -2.89 10.56
CA LYS A 80 11.95 -1.71 11.18
C LYS A 80 10.98 -0.53 11.39
N ALA A 81 9.72 -0.69 11.01
CA ALA A 81 8.73 0.37 11.18
C ALA A 81 8.51 0.68 12.68
N THR A 82 8.26 1.94 12.98
CA THR A 82 8.02 2.42 14.36
C THR A 82 6.71 3.22 14.44
N PRO A 83 6.11 3.37 15.62
CA PRO A 83 4.97 4.25 15.82
C PRO A 83 5.25 5.72 15.44
N GLU A 84 6.50 6.19 15.62
CA GLU A 84 6.94 7.52 15.20
C GLU A 84 6.78 7.71 13.70
N LEU A 85 7.24 6.73 12.90
CA LEU A 85 7.07 6.75 11.44
C LEU A 85 5.59 6.85 11.03
N VAL A 86 4.68 6.23 11.78
CA VAL A 86 3.23 6.32 11.50
C VAL A 86 2.73 7.75 11.70
N ARG A 87 3.14 8.41 12.81
CA ARG A 87 2.78 9.81 13.07
C ARG A 87 3.35 10.76 12.02
N GLU A 88 4.60 10.57 11.64
CA GLU A 88 5.26 11.34 10.57
C GLU A 88 4.54 11.15 9.23
N ALA A 89 4.19 9.92 8.87
CA ALA A 89 3.47 9.59 7.66
C ALA A 89 2.08 10.28 7.64
N LYS A 90 1.34 10.21 8.74
CA LYS A 90 0.04 10.89 8.88
C LYS A 90 0.17 12.39 8.69
N ALA A 91 1.13 13.02 9.35
CA ALA A 91 1.38 14.46 9.24
C ALA A 91 1.76 14.90 7.81
N ALA A 92 2.45 14.01 7.06
CA ALA A 92 2.84 14.25 5.67
C ALA A 92 1.73 13.92 4.64
N GLY A 93 0.54 13.49 5.08
CA GLY A 93 -0.57 13.17 4.19
C GLY A 93 -0.44 11.81 3.48
N ILE A 94 0.39 10.91 3.99
CA ILE A 94 0.42 9.50 3.56
C ILE A 94 -0.88 8.84 4.01
N VAL A 95 -1.53 8.06 3.13
CA VAL A 95 -2.89 7.55 3.39
C VAL A 95 -2.91 6.17 4.05
N ALA A 96 -1.86 5.37 3.89
CA ALA A 96 -1.85 3.99 4.35
C ALA A 96 -0.44 3.41 4.49
N PHE A 97 -0.37 2.29 5.23
CA PHE A 97 0.76 1.37 5.22
C PHE A 97 0.38 0.09 4.48
N LYS A 98 1.26 -0.39 3.60
CA LYS A 98 1.07 -1.64 2.86
C LYS A 98 1.95 -2.74 3.41
N LEU A 99 1.32 -3.83 3.83
CA LEU A 99 1.96 -5.08 4.23
C LEU A 99 2.26 -5.93 3.00
N TYR A 100 3.50 -6.37 2.90
CA TYR A 100 3.91 -7.52 2.11
C TYR A 100 4.60 -8.50 3.06
N PRO A 101 4.10 -9.74 3.23
CA PRO A 101 4.88 -10.79 3.88
C PRO A 101 6.17 -11.03 3.09
N ALA A 102 7.29 -11.22 3.79
CA ALA A 102 8.60 -11.38 3.15
C ALA A 102 8.59 -12.55 2.17
N GLY A 103 8.95 -12.30 0.91
CA GLY A 103 9.00 -13.31 -0.15
C GLY A 103 7.66 -13.73 -0.77
N ALA A 104 6.52 -13.13 -0.35
CA ALA A 104 5.20 -13.55 -0.85
C ALA A 104 4.94 -13.14 -2.30
N THR A 105 5.50 -12.03 -2.77
CA THR A 105 5.20 -11.47 -4.10
C THR A 105 6.36 -10.66 -4.67
N THR A 106 6.15 -10.03 -5.82
CA THR A 106 7.14 -9.18 -6.50
C THR A 106 7.64 -8.05 -5.60
N ASN A 107 8.98 -7.92 -5.47
CA ASN A 107 9.64 -6.89 -4.65
C ASN A 107 9.23 -6.93 -3.17
N SER A 108 9.01 -8.14 -2.61
CA SER A 108 8.63 -8.33 -1.21
C SER A 108 9.77 -8.85 -0.32
N ASP A 109 11.02 -8.86 -0.81
CA ASP A 109 12.19 -9.34 -0.05
C ASP A 109 12.43 -8.55 1.25
N SER A 110 12.06 -7.27 1.27
CA SER A 110 12.13 -6.40 2.46
C SER A 110 10.85 -6.41 3.30
N GLY A 111 9.93 -7.31 3.01
CA GLY A 111 8.63 -7.42 3.68
C GLY A 111 8.72 -7.82 5.15
N VAL A 112 7.56 -7.86 5.78
CA VAL A 112 7.44 -8.21 7.20
C VAL A 112 7.64 -9.71 7.39
N THR A 113 8.51 -10.07 8.34
CA THR A 113 8.77 -11.46 8.71
C THR A 113 7.84 -11.97 9.80
N ASP A 114 7.41 -11.08 10.71
CA ASP A 114 6.52 -11.39 11.82
C ASP A 114 5.66 -10.17 12.19
N LEU A 115 4.39 -10.19 11.76
CA LEU A 115 3.48 -9.07 12.00
C LEU A 115 3.15 -8.84 13.49
N PHE A 116 3.25 -9.88 14.34
CA PHE A 116 2.99 -9.73 15.76
C PHE A 116 4.04 -8.86 16.48
N LYS A 117 5.26 -8.78 15.96
CA LYS A 117 6.29 -7.85 16.47
C LYS A 117 5.95 -6.39 16.20
N LEU A 118 5.08 -6.14 15.23
CA LEU A 118 4.66 -4.80 14.81
C LEU A 118 3.32 -4.36 15.43
N LEU A 119 2.77 -5.09 16.41
CA LEU A 119 1.55 -4.68 17.11
C LEU A 119 1.57 -3.23 17.60
N PRO A 120 2.66 -2.68 18.17
CA PRO A 120 2.72 -1.26 18.53
C PRO A 120 2.53 -0.32 17.33
N VAL A 121 3.04 -0.69 16.15
CA VAL A 121 2.87 0.06 14.89
C VAL A 121 1.42 -0.02 14.41
N LEU A 122 0.81 -1.20 14.47
CA LEU A 122 -0.59 -1.40 14.07
C LEU A 122 -1.56 -0.64 14.98
N HIS A 123 -1.29 -0.59 16.29
CA HIS A 123 -2.03 0.25 17.22
C HIS A 123 -1.93 1.73 16.86
N GLU A 124 -0.75 2.22 16.49
CA GLU A 124 -0.57 3.61 16.07
C GLU A 124 -1.27 3.88 14.72
N ILE A 125 -1.22 2.96 13.75
CA ILE A 125 -1.97 3.07 12.48
C ILE A 125 -3.48 3.23 12.77
N ALA A 126 -4.01 2.44 13.70
CA ALA A 126 -5.41 2.52 14.10
C ALA A 126 -5.70 3.86 14.82
N ALA A 127 -4.83 4.31 15.74
CA ALA A 127 -4.98 5.56 16.49
C ALA A 127 -4.94 6.79 15.58
N GLN A 128 -4.14 6.76 14.51
CA GLN A 128 -4.05 7.84 13.50
C GLN A 128 -5.17 7.77 12.44
N ASP A 129 -6.10 6.84 12.56
CA ASP A 129 -7.17 6.58 11.57
C ASP A 129 -6.63 6.36 10.15
N MET A 130 -5.48 5.70 10.03
CA MET A 130 -4.89 5.33 8.74
C MET A 130 -5.39 3.95 8.29
N ARG A 131 -5.19 3.65 7.01
CA ARG A 131 -5.54 2.34 6.44
C ARG A 131 -4.35 1.40 6.50
N PHE A 132 -4.63 0.14 6.75
CA PHE A 132 -3.68 -0.96 6.68
C PHE A 132 -4.03 -1.84 5.49
N LEU A 133 -3.23 -1.76 4.42
CA LEU A 133 -3.44 -2.50 3.19
C LEU A 133 -2.62 -3.79 3.25
N VAL A 134 -3.24 -4.90 2.91
CA VAL A 134 -2.63 -6.23 3.11
C VAL A 134 -2.42 -6.95 1.78
N HIS A 135 -1.24 -7.56 1.61
CA HIS A 135 -1.05 -8.72 0.74
C HIS A 135 -1.13 -9.94 1.66
N GLY A 136 -2.21 -10.67 1.60
CA GLY A 136 -2.62 -11.61 2.65
C GLY A 136 -2.28 -13.04 2.33
N GLU A 137 -1.00 -13.37 2.19
CA GLU A 137 -0.54 -14.74 1.99
C GLU A 137 0.48 -15.17 3.05
N VAL A 138 0.40 -16.43 3.51
CA VAL A 138 1.51 -17.07 4.21
C VAL A 138 2.56 -17.54 3.19
N THR A 139 3.81 -17.67 3.64
CA THR A 139 4.93 -18.11 2.78
C THR A 139 5.47 -19.48 3.14
N ASP A 140 4.73 -20.22 3.97
CA ASP A 140 5.08 -21.59 4.39
C ASP A 140 5.08 -22.52 3.17
N SER A 141 6.17 -23.27 3.00
CA SER A 141 6.37 -24.13 1.83
C SER A 141 5.49 -25.38 1.81
N ASP A 142 4.92 -25.77 2.95
CA ASP A 142 4.02 -26.90 3.13
C ASP A 142 2.54 -26.56 2.90
N ILE A 143 2.23 -25.28 2.67
CA ILE A 143 0.88 -24.83 2.36
C ILE A 143 0.71 -24.66 0.85
N ASP A 144 -0.34 -25.31 0.32
CA ASP A 144 -0.71 -25.15 -1.08
C ASP A 144 -0.96 -23.69 -1.43
N ILE A 145 -0.54 -23.27 -2.61
CA ILE A 145 -0.63 -21.87 -3.06
C ILE A 145 -2.07 -21.34 -3.01
N PHE A 146 -3.06 -22.19 -3.26
CA PHE A 146 -4.48 -21.80 -3.21
C PHE A 146 -5.06 -21.67 -1.80
N ASP A 147 -4.34 -22.17 -0.79
CA ASP A 147 -4.76 -22.11 0.63
C ASP A 147 -4.03 -21.01 1.42
N ARG A 148 -3.03 -20.34 0.84
CA ARG A 148 -2.17 -19.36 1.53
C ARG A 148 -2.93 -18.17 2.08
N GLU A 149 -3.92 -17.66 1.36
CA GLU A 149 -4.76 -16.54 1.82
C GLU A 149 -5.64 -16.98 2.99
N ALA A 150 -6.30 -18.15 2.88
CA ALA A 150 -7.13 -18.69 3.97
C ALA A 150 -6.30 -18.92 5.24
N ALA A 151 -5.10 -19.48 5.09
CA ALA A 151 -4.16 -19.68 6.19
C ALA A 151 -3.72 -18.36 6.82
N PHE A 152 -3.45 -17.32 6.02
CA PHE A 152 -3.10 -15.99 6.50
C PHE A 152 -4.25 -15.37 7.30
N ILE A 153 -5.48 -15.46 6.82
CA ILE A 153 -6.66 -14.97 7.53
C ILE A 153 -6.76 -15.62 8.92
N GLU A 154 -6.68 -16.95 8.98
CA GLU A 154 -6.87 -17.68 10.23
C GLU A 154 -5.69 -17.49 11.21
N ARG A 155 -4.46 -17.56 10.72
CA ARG A 155 -3.25 -17.58 11.57
C ARG A 155 -2.72 -16.21 11.93
N VAL A 156 -2.99 -15.20 11.09
CA VAL A 156 -2.41 -13.86 11.23
C VAL A 156 -3.50 -12.80 11.40
N MET A 157 -4.41 -12.63 10.44
CA MET A 157 -5.34 -11.50 10.47
C MET A 157 -6.35 -11.57 11.61
N LYS A 158 -6.99 -12.70 11.85
CA LYS A 158 -7.95 -12.83 12.96
C LYS A 158 -7.29 -12.55 14.32
N PRO A 159 -6.12 -13.14 14.67
CA PRO A 159 -5.43 -12.82 15.92
C PRO A 159 -4.96 -11.36 16.01
N VAL A 160 -4.53 -10.73 14.91
CA VAL A 160 -4.14 -9.32 14.89
C VAL A 160 -5.36 -8.43 15.15
N LEU A 161 -6.47 -8.66 14.46
CA LEU A 161 -7.71 -7.88 14.67
C LEU A 161 -8.30 -8.05 16.06
N ALA A 162 -8.12 -9.21 16.69
CA ALA A 162 -8.52 -9.41 18.08
C ALA A 162 -7.71 -8.52 19.04
N GLN A 163 -6.45 -8.20 18.72
CA GLN A 163 -5.59 -7.33 19.53
C GLN A 163 -5.72 -5.84 19.14
N VAL A 164 -6.03 -5.55 17.86
CA VAL A 164 -6.16 -4.18 17.34
C VAL A 164 -7.54 -4.02 16.68
N PRO A 165 -8.64 -4.01 17.44
CA PRO A 165 -10.00 -4.10 16.89
C PRO A 165 -10.44 -2.88 16.07
N ASN A 166 -9.77 -1.73 16.24
CA ASN A 166 -10.07 -0.49 15.50
C ASN A 166 -9.23 -0.34 14.22
N LEU A 167 -8.38 -1.33 13.89
CA LEU A 167 -7.55 -1.28 12.69
C LEU A 167 -8.43 -1.39 11.43
N LYS A 168 -8.34 -0.41 10.56
CA LYS A 168 -9.07 -0.38 9.28
C LYS A 168 -8.26 -1.10 8.21
N VAL A 169 -8.63 -2.33 7.93
CA VAL A 169 -7.92 -3.20 6.98
C VAL A 169 -8.57 -3.16 5.61
N VAL A 170 -7.74 -3.15 4.57
CA VAL A 170 -8.09 -3.45 3.18
C VAL A 170 -7.30 -4.71 2.79
N PHE A 171 -8.05 -5.78 2.50
CA PHE A 171 -7.50 -7.10 2.21
C PHE A 171 -7.60 -7.40 0.72
#